data_0492ecaef4c88fb322c2eb43e2dbefe7
#
_entry.id   0492ecaef4c88fb322c2eb43e2dbefe7
#
_cell.length_a   1.000
_cell.length_b   1.000
_cell.length_c   1.000
_cell.angle_alpha   90.00
_cell.angle_beta   90.00
_cell.angle_gamma   90.00
#
_symmetry.space_group_name_H-M   'P 1'
#
loop_
_entity.id
_entity.type
_entity.pdbx_description
1 polymer ?
#
loop_
_entity_poly.entity_id
_entity_poly.type
_entity_poly.pdbx_seq_one_letter_code
_entity_poly.pdbx_strand_id
1 'polypeptide(L)'
;MTLFTFVVVILLNNSYVYLMEVNIMRLFKKYITKIFHILMVLILSIKTVSSEENIMDESNILFDQGKYIEAVNLASKILSIESFLFRANTLAIYGHFILEGEEALKVFKEARGYAEKALEIDITNDVAHLEVAHTMGRYSQLIGVLSALKQGYAEKIAFHLDEAIKLNPRNVSAQISKGTWHAEIVNKAGFMSKILYGATSDFAREHYKIALRLNINNIGILYEVANGLILLEEKQDILNAKRLLLSALEIKPKNHLDHLYLNKVKFLIEKL
;
A
#
# COMPACT_ATOMS: atom_id res chain seq x y z
N MET A 1 6.80 45.56 74.55
CA MET A 1 5.95 44.99 73.49
C MET A 1 4.65 44.62 74.12
N THR A 2 3.54 45.32 73.80
CA THR A 2 2.26 45.13 74.45
C THR A 2 1.58 43.84 73.97
N LEU A 3 0.80 43.21 74.84
CA LEU A 3 0.05 41.97 74.56
C LEU A 3 -0.73 42.08 73.23
N PHE A 4 -1.22 43.26 72.90
CA PHE A 4 -1.91 43.58 71.66
C PHE A 4 -1.07 43.38 70.41
N THR A 5 0.20 43.80 70.42
CA THR A 5 1.14 43.60 69.30
C THR A 5 1.45 42.14 69.08
N PHE A 6 1.52 41.32 70.12
CA PHE A 6 1.79 39.88 70.06
C PHE A 6 0.59 39.10 69.46
N VAL A 7 -0.63 39.45 69.87
CA VAL A 7 -1.88 38.87 69.33
C VAL A 7 -2.09 39.22 67.86
N VAL A 8 -1.81 40.45 67.44
CA VAL A 8 -1.91 40.90 66.04
C VAL A 8 -0.88 40.16 65.17
N VAL A 9 0.34 39.94 65.63
CA VAL A 9 1.38 39.20 64.90
C VAL A 9 1.00 37.70 64.74
N ILE A 10 0.38 37.08 65.76
CA ILE A 10 -0.10 35.68 65.68
C ILE A 10 -1.26 35.55 64.68
N LEU A 11 -2.21 36.48 64.71
CA LEU A 11 -3.35 36.48 63.81
C LEU A 11 -2.94 36.73 62.34
N LEU A 12 -2.01 37.63 62.10
CA LEU A 12 -1.44 37.85 60.77
C LEU A 12 -0.66 36.62 60.27
N ASN A 13 0.14 35.99 61.12
CA ASN A 13 0.86 34.77 60.75
C ASN A 13 -0.11 33.60 60.40
N ASN A 14 -1.17 33.38 61.18
CA ASN A 14 -2.19 32.37 60.87
C ASN A 14 -2.95 32.69 59.56
N SER A 15 -3.24 33.97 59.28
CA SER A 15 -3.88 34.38 58.03
C SER A 15 -2.97 34.16 56.84
N TYR A 16 -1.67 34.42 56.94
CA TYR A 16 -0.70 34.15 55.90
C TYR A 16 -0.51 32.64 55.63
N VAL A 17 -0.48 31.81 56.67
CA VAL A 17 -0.41 30.33 56.55
C VAL A 17 -1.65 29.81 55.84
N TYR A 18 -2.85 30.26 56.25
CA TYR A 18 -4.11 29.86 55.62
C TYR A 18 -4.20 30.27 54.13
N LEU A 19 -3.78 31.48 53.79
CA LEU A 19 -3.74 31.96 52.37
C LEU A 19 -2.75 31.15 51.56
N MET A 20 -1.62 30.76 52.12
CA MET A 20 -0.59 29.92 51.48
C MET A 20 -1.12 28.50 51.21
N GLU A 21 -1.81 27.89 52.17
CA GLU A 21 -2.45 26.58 52.02
C GLU A 21 -3.55 26.59 50.93
N VAL A 22 -4.38 27.62 50.89
CA VAL A 22 -5.44 27.75 49.86
C VAL A 22 -4.81 27.91 48.46
N ASN A 23 -3.75 28.68 48.32
CA ASN A 23 -3.04 28.82 47.04
C ASN A 23 -2.35 27.52 46.59
N ILE A 24 -1.73 26.79 47.52
CA ILE A 24 -1.13 25.49 47.23
C ILE A 24 -2.21 24.50 46.80
N MET A 25 -3.33 24.41 47.48
CA MET A 25 -4.47 23.57 47.09
C MET A 25 -5.03 23.91 45.71
N ARG A 26 -5.15 25.22 45.38
CA ARG A 26 -5.58 25.67 44.04
C ARG A 26 -4.59 25.24 42.94
N LEU A 27 -3.30 25.42 43.18
CA LEU A 27 -2.26 24.96 42.27
C LEU A 27 -2.32 23.45 42.10
N PHE A 28 -2.38 22.71 43.19
CA PHE A 28 -2.47 21.26 43.18
C PHE A 28 -3.66 20.74 42.38
N LYS A 29 -4.87 21.35 42.64
CA LYS A 29 -6.08 21.04 41.88
C LYS A 29 -5.91 21.32 40.39
N LYS A 30 -5.29 22.45 40.01
CA LYS A 30 -5.02 22.83 38.61
C LYS A 30 -4.06 21.81 37.91
N TYR A 31 -3.04 21.34 38.61
CA TYR A 31 -2.11 20.34 38.05
C TYR A 31 -2.75 18.96 37.92
N ILE A 32 -3.50 18.52 38.91
CA ILE A 32 -4.24 17.25 38.84
C ILE A 32 -5.24 17.26 37.70
N THR A 33 -5.98 18.34 37.50
CA THR A 33 -6.92 18.46 36.38
C THR A 33 -6.22 18.38 35.04
N LYS A 34 -5.05 19.02 34.88
CA LYS A 34 -4.25 18.92 33.64
C LYS A 34 -3.75 17.51 33.40
N ILE A 35 -3.21 16.85 34.43
CA ILE A 35 -2.73 15.46 34.33
C ILE A 35 -3.89 14.52 33.95
N PHE A 36 -5.05 14.71 34.56
CA PHE A 36 -6.25 13.93 34.23
C PHE A 36 -6.69 14.09 32.77
N HIS A 37 -6.67 15.33 32.23
CA HIS A 37 -6.98 15.58 30.81
C HIS A 37 -5.96 14.93 29.88
N ILE A 38 -4.68 15.01 30.20
CA ILE A 38 -3.61 14.35 29.41
C ILE A 38 -3.79 12.83 29.40
N LEU A 39 -4.06 12.24 30.58
CA LEU A 39 -4.32 10.80 30.69
C LEU A 39 -5.58 10.38 29.94
N MET A 40 -6.64 11.16 30.00
CA MET A 40 -7.88 10.89 29.27
C MET A 40 -7.67 10.92 27.75
N VAL A 41 -6.92 11.90 27.24
CA VAL A 41 -6.56 11.98 25.81
C VAL A 41 -5.71 10.77 25.40
N LEU A 42 -4.73 10.39 26.23
CA LEU A 42 -3.91 9.21 25.97
C LEU A 42 -4.73 7.91 25.94
N ILE A 43 -5.65 7.74 26.86
CA ILE A 43 -6.53 6.54 26.90
C ILE A 43 -7.45 6.50 25.69
N LEU A 44 -7.98 7.65 25.25
CA LEU A 44 -8.82 7.73 24.07
C LEU A 44 -8.01 7.41 22.78
N SER A 45 -6.80 7.93 22.68
CA SER A 45 -5.93 7.64 21.52
C SER A 45 -5.54 6.17 21.44
N ILE A 46 -5.23 5.51 22.58
CA ILE A 46 -4.92 4.07 22.61
C ILE A 46 -6.13 3.23 22.17
N LYS A 47 -7.34 3.60 22.60
CA LYS A 47 -8.57 2.90 22.21
C LYS A 47 -8.87 3.05 20.70
N THR A 48 -8.64 4.21 20.12
CA THR A 48 -8.87 4.44 18.69
C THR A 48 -7.88 3.64 17.86
N VAL A 49 -6.59 3.65 18.19
CA VAL A 49 -5.55 2.87 17.49
C VAL A 49 -5.88 1.36 17.55
N SER A 50 -6.22 0.82 18.71
CA SER A 50 -6.60 -0.61 18.83
C SER A 50 -7.86 -0.96 18.02
N SER A 51 -8.80 -0.02 17.88
CA SER A 51 -10.01 -0.23 17.07
C SER A 51 -9.71 -0.23 15.57
N GLU A 52 -8.81 0.64 15.11
CA GLU A 52 -8.40 0.71 13.71
C GLU A 52 -7.59 -0.53 13.30
N GLU A 53 -6.67 -0.98 14.15
CA GLU A 53 -5.91 -2.21 13.96
C GLU A 53 -6.83 -3.43 13.82
N ASN A 54 -7.82 -3.59 14.70
CA ASN A 54 -8.81 -4.67 14.61
C ASN A 54 -9.60 -4.64 13.30
N ILE A 55 -9.98 -3.46 12.81
CA ILE A 55 -10.72 -3.30 11.54
C ILE A 55 -9.81 -3.70 10.37
N MET A 56 -8.54 -3.31 10.38
CA MET A 56 -7.61 -3.70 9.31
C MET A 56 -7.32 -5.20 9.32
N ASP A 57 -7.16 -5.81 10.50
CA ASP A 57 -6.97 -7.26 10.63
C ASP A 57 -8.18 -8.04 10.09
N GLU A 58 -9.41 -7.62 10.45
CA GLU A 58 -10.63 -8.24 9.93
C GLU A 58 -10.76 -8.03 8.42
N SER A 59 -10.37 -6.85 7.91
CA SER A 59 -10.34 -6.58 6.47
C SER A 59 -9.36 -7.50 5.73
N ASN A 60 -8.18 -7.76 6.28
CA ASN A 60 -7.21 -8.72 5.75
C ASN A 60 -7.76 -10.16 5.76
N ILE A 61 -8.47 -10.57 6.81
CA ILE A 61 -9.13 -11.88 6.87
C ILE A 61 -10.18 -12.02 5.76
N LEU A 62 -11.00 -11.00 5.54
CA LEU A 62 -11.98 -10.99 4.45
C LEU A 62 -11.30 -11.05 3.07
N PHE A 63 -10.21 -10.32 2.88
CA PHE A 63 -9.39 -10.38 1.68
C PHE A 63 -8.85 -11.80 1.42
N ASP A 64 -8.27 -12.44 2.43
CA ASP A 64 -7.74 -13.80 2.34
C ASP A 64 -8.81 -14.85 2.02
N GLN A 65 -10.06 -14.59 2.40
CA GLN A 65 -11.23 -15.40 2.04
C GLN A 65 -11.78 -15.11 0.63
N GLY A 66 -11.25 -14.12 -0.09
CA GLY A 66 -11.75 -13.69 -1.40
C GLY A 66 -12.99 -12.79 -1.33
N LYS A 67 -13.37 -12.30 -0.16
CA LYS A 67 -14.50 -11.38 0.06
C LYS A 67 -14.04 -9.93 -0.14
N TYR A 68 -13.53 -9.64 -1.34
CA TYR A 68 -12.83 -8.39 -1.64
C TYR A 68 -13.67 -7.14 -1.40
N ILE A 69 -14.94 -7.13 -1.80
CA ILE A 69 -15.83 -5.95 -1.63
C ILE A 69 -16.18 -5.74 -0.15
N GLU A 70 -16.41 -6.82 0.60
CA GLU A 70 -16.63 -6.72 2.05
C GLU A 70 -15.39 -6.19 2.76
N ALA A 71 -14.20 -6.64 2.37
CA ALA A 71 -12.92 -6.16 2.89
C ALA A 71 -12.72 -4.65 2.66
N VAL A 72 -12.99 -4.18 1.42
CA VAL A 72 -12.91 -2.75 1.06
C VAL A 72 -13.92 -1.92 1.86
N ASN A 73 -15.16 -2.40 1.98
CA ASN A 73 -16.19 -1.71 2.73
C ASN A 73 -15.85 -1.61 4.22
N LEU A 74 -15.27 -2.66 4.80
CA LEU A 74 -14.84 -2.65 6.20
C LEU A 74 -13.67 -1.67 6.40
N ALA A 75 -12.63 -1.75 5.57
CA ALA A 75 -11.48 -0.84 5.61
C ALA A 75 -11.87 0.63 5.39
N SER A 76 -13.00 0.91 4.69
CA SER A 76 -13.47 2.27 4.44
C SER A 76 -13.90 3.04 5.69
N LYS A 77 -14.07 2.36 6.82
CA LYS A 77 -14.36 2.97 8.12
C LYS A 77 -13.15 3.73 8.70
N ILE A 78 -11.96 3.52 8.13
CA ILE A 78 -10.70 4.14 8.53
C ILE A 78 -10.21 5.07 7.43
N LEU A 79 -9.74 6.27 7.82
CA LEU A 79 -9.18 7.27 6.90
C LEU A 79 -7.66 7.39 7.14
N SER A 80 -6.92 6.31 6.87
CA SER A 80 -5.46 6.26 6.98
C SER A 80 -4.81 5.89 5.64
N ILE A 81 -3.51 6.16 5.51
CA ILE A 81 -2.72 5.73 4.34
C ILE A 81 -2.84 4.22 4.15
N GLU A 82 -2.72 3.44 5.22
CA GLU A 82 -2.82 1.99 5.18
C GLU A 82 -4.17 1.52 4.62
N SER A 83 -5.28 2.08 5.11
CA SER A 83 -6.61 1.78 4.59
C SER A 83 -6.78 2.18 3.12
N PHE A 84 -6.23 3.33 2.70
CA PHE A 84 -6.28 3.74 1.30
C PHE A 84 -5.50 2.77 0.40
N LEU A 85 -4.28 2.37 0.80
CA LEU A 85 -3.46 1.42 0.05
C LEU A 85 -4.09 0.03 0.01
N PHE A 86 -4.63 -0.45 1.14
CA PHE A 86 -5.36 -1.71 1.19
C PHE A 86 -6.54 -1.73 0.21
N ARG A 87 -7.36 -0.68 0.18
CA ARG A 87 -8.51 -0.55 -0.74
C ARG A 87 -8.06 -0.47 -2.19
N ALA A 88 -7.01 0.30 -2.49
CA ALA A 88 -6.44 0.40 -3.83
C ALA A 88 -5.98 -0.96 -4.35
N ASN A 89 -5.18 -1.67 -3.57
CA ASN A 89 -4.66 -3.00 -3.92
C ASN A 89 -5.79 -4.04 -4.04
N THR A 90 -6.70 -4.09 -3.06
CA THR A 90 -7.82 -5.05 -3.07
C THR A 90 -8.73 -4.87 -4.29
N LEU A 91 -9.08 -3.63 -4.64
CA LEU A 91 -9.88 -3.33 -5.82
C LEU A 91 -9.12 -3.63 -7.12
N ALA A 92 -7.81 -3.37 -7.17
CA ALA A 92 -6.98 -3.73 -8.33
C ALA A 92 -6.97 -5.25 -8.56
N ILE A 93 -6.84 -6.03 -7.50
CA ILE A 93 -6.93 -7.50 -7.55
C ILE A 93 -8.33 -7.95 -7.97
N TYR A 94 -9.38 -7.41 -7.37
CA TYR A 94 -10.76 -7.72 -7.72
C TYR A 94 -11.05 -7.41 -9.19
N GLY A 95 -10.66 -6.22 -9.67
CA GLY A 95 -10.80 -5.83 -11.07
C GLY A 95 -10.03 -6.72 -12.04
N HIS A 96 -8.83 -7.19 -11.64
CA HIS A 96 -7.98 -8.01 -12.51
C HIS A 96 -8.41 -9.48 -12.61
N PHE A 97 -8.85 -10.07 -11.50
CA PHE A 97 -9.13 -11.51 -11.45
C PHE A 97 -10.61 -11.88 -11.60
N ILE A 98 -11.52 -10.96 -11.26
CA ILE A 98 -12.94 -11.29 -11.10
C ILE A 98 -13.81 -10.53 -12.10
N LEU A 99 -13.42 -9.31 -12.49
CA LEU A 99 -14.23 -8.46 -13.37
C LEU A 99 -13.68 -8.40 -14.79
N GLU A 100 -14.55 -8.01 -15.74
CA GLU A 100 -14.20 -7.79 -17.12
C GLU A 100 -14.81 -6.47 -17.65
N GLY A 101 -14.27 -5.99 -18.77
CA GLY A 101 -14.82 -4.86 -19.54
C GLY A 101 -14.99 -3.57 -18.71
N GLU A 102 -16.19 -2.97 -18.82
CA GLU A 102 -16.45 -1.66 -18.20
C GLU A 102 -16.50 -1.70 -16.67
N GLU A 103 -16.87 -2.83 -16.08
CA GLU A 103 -16.89 -2.96 -14.62
C GLU A 103 -15.46 -2.93 -14.07
N ALA A 104 -14.54 -3.66 -14.69
CA ALA A 104 -13.13 -3.62 -14.34
C ALA A 104 -12.54 -2.21 -14.52
N LEU A 105 -12.89 -1.50 -15.61
CA LEU A 105 -12.45 -0.11 -15.84
C LEU A 105 -12.89 0.84 -14.73
N LYS A 106 -14.15 0.72 -14.25
CA LYS A 106 -14.66 1.54 -13.14
C LYS A 106 -13.88 1.28 -11.86
N VAL A 107 -13.67 0.01 -11.55
CA VAL A 107 -12.97 -0.42 -10.33
C VAL A 107 -11.50 0.01 -10.36
N PHE A 108 -10.79 -0.06 -11.49
CA PHE A 108 -9.42 0.45 -11.59
C PHE A 108 -9.32 1.96 -11.41
N LYS A 109 -10.31 2.73 -11.87
CA LYS A 109 -10.38 4.18 -11.61
C LYS A 109 -10.58 4.47 -10.11
N GLU A 110 -11.47 3.73 -9.47
CA GLU A 110 -11.71 3.85 -8.03
C GLU A 110 -10.46 3.48 -7.22
N ALA A 111 -9.84 2.34 -7.54
CA ALA A 111 -8.60 1.88 -6.93
C ALA A 111 -7.49 2.94 -7.04
N ARG A 112 -7.31 3.53 -8.22
CA ARG A 112 -6.36 4.62 -8.43
C ARG A 112 -6.67 5.83 -7.55
N GLY A 113 -7.92 6.22 -7.42
CA GLY A 113 -8.32 7.34 -6.55
C GLY A 113 -7.94 7.13 -5.08
N TYR A 114 -7.94 5.88 -4.59
CA TYR A 114 -7.44 5.58 -3.24
C TYR A 114 -5.91 5.66 -3.17
N ALA A 115 -5.19 5.16 -4.16
CA ALA A 115 -3.73 5.28 -4.20
C ALA A 115 -3.28 6.74 -4.29
N GLU A 116 -3.96 7.57 -5.08
CA GLU A 116 -3.71 9.02 -5.18
C GLU A 116 -3.96 9.72 -3.84
N LYS A 117 -5.01 9.36 -3.09
CA LYS A 117 -5.25 9.88 -1.72
C LYS A 117 -4.13 9.51 -0.74
N ALA A 118 -3.56 8.32 -0.86
CA ALA A 118 -2.40 7.95 -0.05
C ALA A 118 -1.18 8.82 -0.39
N LEU A 119 -0.93 9.14 -1.67
CA LEU A 119 0.12 10.06 -2.10
C LEU A 119 -0.12 11.51 -1.67
N GLU A 120 -1.37 11.97 -1.61
CA GLU A 120 -1.71 13.31 -1.08
C GLU A 120 -1.30 13.46 0.39
N ILE A 121 -1.34 12.37 1.16
CA ILE A 121 -0.94 12.37 2.56
C ILE A 121 0.58 12.23 2.70
N ASP A 122 1.19 11.32 1.93
CA ASP A 122 2.64 11.07 1.96
C ASP A 122 3.17 10.79 0.54
N ILE A 123 3.74 11.84 -0.07
CA ILE A 123 4.35 11.76 -1.41
C ILE A 123 5.61 10.87 -1.45
N THR A 124 6.17 10.50 -0.30
CA THR A 124 7.35 9.64 -0.21
C THR A 124 7.00 8.17 0.06
N ASN A 125 5.74 7.80 -0.05
CA ASN A 125 5.29 6.43 0.15
C ASN A 125 5.49 5.60 -1.12
N ASP A 126 6.42 4.64 -1.09
CA ASP A 126 6.77 3.77 -2.22
C ASP A 126 5.60 2.89 -2.68
N VAL A 127 4.79 2.40 -1.72
CA VAL A 127 3.62 1.57 -2.02
C VAL A 127 2.52 2.38 -2.71
N ALA A 128 2.33 3.64 -2.32
CA ALA A 128 1.35 4.50 -2.96
C ALA A 128 1.73 4.80 -4.42
N HIS A 129 3.00 5.09 -4.69
CA HIS A 129 3.50 5.21 -6.06
C HIS A 129 3.29 3.92 -6.86
N LEU A 130 3.61 2.76 -6.27
CA LEU A 130 3.37 1.46 -6.90
C LEU A 130 1.90 1.25 -7.26
N GLU A 131 0.97 1.50 -6.33
CA GLU A 131 -0.46 1.27 -6.56
C GLU A 131 -1.06 2.22 -7.61
N VAL A 132 -0.59 3.48 -7.70
CA VAL A 132 -0.96 4.38 -8.80
C VAL A 132 -0.50 3.80 -10.14
N ALA A 133 0.76 3.35 -10.25
CA ALA A 133 1.29 2.74 -11.46
C ALA A 133 0.54 1.45 -11.82
N HIS A 134 0.27 0.59 -10.85
CA HIS A 134 -0.42 -0.69 -11.01
C HIS A 134 -1.83 -0.51 -11.56
N THR A 135 -2.62 0.36 -10.94
CA THR A 135 -4.00 0.64 -11.37
C THR A 135 -4.05 1.32 -12.74
N MET A 136 -3.11 2.25 -13.03
CA MET A 136 -2.95 2.82 -14.38
C MET A 136 -2.58 1.75 -15.42
N GLY A 137 -1.67 0.83 -15.08
CA GLY A 137 -1.26 -0.27 -15.95
C GLY A 137 -2.43 -1.18 -16.30
N ARG A 138 -3.17 -1.66 -15.30
CA ARG A 138 -4.37 -2.51 -15.50
C ARG A 138 -5.45 -1.79 -16.31
N TYR A 139 -5.71 -0.51 -16.01
CA TYR A 139 -6.64 0.31 -16.78
C TYR A 139 -6.20 0.47 -18.25
N SER A 140 -4.91 0.75 -18.48
CA SER A 140 -4.36 0.96 -19.82
C SER A 140 -4.44 -0.28 -20.72
N GLN A 141 -4.31 -1.47 -20.13
CA GLN A 141 -4.46 -2.75 -20.84
C GLN A 141 -5.88 -2.93 -21.41
N LEU A 142 -6.92 -2.43 -20.71
CA LEU A 142 -8.32 -2.57 -21.14
C LEU A 142 -8.76 -1.50 -22.16
N ILE A 143 -8.27 -0.26 -22.05
CA ILE A 143 -8.68 0.82 -22.98
C ILE A 143 -8.00 0.74 -24.34
N GLY A 144 -7.01 -0.13 -24.48
CA GLY A 144 -6.23 -0.35 -25.71
C GLY A 144 -5.08 0.65 -25.90
N VAL A 145 -4.12 0.25 -26.73
CA VAL A 145 -2.82 0.92 -26.92
C VAL A 145 -2.97 2.39 -27.32
N LEU A 146 -3.80 2.68 -28.34
CA LEU A 146 -3.96 4.05 -28.84
C LEU A 146 -4.54 5.01 -27.79
N SER A 147 -5.52 4.54 -27.01
CA SER A 147 -6.12 5.35 -25.95
C SER A 147 -5.13 5.55 -24.80
N ALA A 148 -4.36 4.54 -24.46
CA ALA A 148 -3.32 4.61 -23.43
C ALA A 148 -2.20 5.61 -23.81
N LEU A 149 -1.74 5.58 -25.07
CA LEU A 149 -0.74 6.50 -25.58
C LEU A 149 -1.24 7.96 -25.59
N LYS A 150 -2.47 8.21 -26.06
CA LYS A 150 -3.07 9.56 -26.05
C LYS A 150 -3.18 10.16 -24.64
N GLN A 151 -3.32 9.32 -23.63
CA GLN A 151 -3.41 9.74 -22.22
C GLN A 151 -2.06 9.79 -21.51
N GLY A 152 -0.95 9.46 -22.18
CA GLY A 152 0.40 9.47 -21.64
C GLY A 152 0.59 8.45 -20.50
N TYR A 153 -0.08 7.29 -20.56
CA TYR A 153 0.02 6.29 -19.51
C TYR A 153 1.40 5.65 -19.42
N ALA A 154 2.10 5.49 -20.56
CA ALA A 154 3.42 4.88 -20.56
C ALA A 154 4.40 5.66 -19.68
N GLU A 155 4.45 6.99 -19.86
CA GLU A 155 5.34 7.90 -19.11
C GLU A 155 4.90 8.04 -17.64
N LYS A 156 3.60 8.15 -17.38
CA LYS A 156 3.06 8.27 -16.02
C LYS A 156 3.35 7.03 -15.20
N ILE A 157 3.13 5.84 -15.78
CA ILE A 157 3.43 4.56 -15.12
C ILE A 157 4.93 4.46 -14.84
N ALA A 158 5.78 4.78 -15.84
CA ALA A 158 7.23 4.76 -15.66
C ALA A 158 7.67 5.66 -14.50
N PHE A 159 7.17 6.91 -14.46
CA PHE A 159 7.47 7.86 -13.40
C PHE A 159 7.15 7.31 -11.99
N HIS A 160 5.94 6.80 -11.80
CA HIS A 160 5.53 6.28 -10.51
C HIS A 160 6.32 5.02 -10.10
N LEU A 161 6.65 4.14 -11.06
CA LEU A 161 7.50 2.97 -10.79
C LEU A 161 8.94 3.38 -10.44
N ASP A 162 9.49 4.38 -11.11
CA ASP A 162 10.82 4.91 -10.82
C ASP A 162 10.88 5.54 -9.43
N GLU A 163 9.88 6.34 -9.04
CA GLU A 163 9.79 6.87 -7.68
C GLU A 163 9.61 5.75 -6.63
N ALA A 164 8.77 4.76 -6.87
CA ALA A 164 8.61 3.62 -5.97
C ALA A 164 9.94 2.88 -5.74
N ILE A 165 10.70 2.59 -6.80
CA ILE A 165 11.99 1.90 -6.73
C ILE A 165 13.07 2.77 -6.08
N LYS A 166 13.08 4.08 -6.36
CA LYS A 166 14.00 5.04 -5.76
C LYS A 166 13.79 5.15 -4.24
N LEU A 167 12.53 5.20 -3.80
CA LEU A 167 12.14 5.25 -2.39
C LEU A 167 12.44 3.92 -1.68
N ASN A 168 12.15 2.79 -2.34
CA ASN A 168 12.40 1.46 -1.80
C ASN A 168 12.88 0.48 -2.90
N PRO A 169 14.21 0.38 -3.12
CA PRO A 169 14.77 -0.54 -4.11
C PRO A 169 14.46 -2.02 -3.86
N ARG A 170 14.02 -2.36 -2.63
CA ARG A 170 13.65 -3.71 -2.23
C ARG A 170 12.14 -3.99 -2.36
N ASN A 171 11.36 -3.06 -2.89
CA ASN A 171 9.94 -3.29 -3.18
C ASN A 171 9.82 -4.28 -4.36
N VAL A 172 9.52 -5.53 -4.03
CA VAL A 172 9.45 -6.65 -4.98
C VAL A 172 8.41 -6.37 -6.07
N SER A 173 7.24 -5.89 -5.69
CA SER A 173 6.15 -5.61 -6.62
C SER A 173 6.49 -4.44 -7.56
N ALA A 174 7.20 -3.42 -7.08
CA ALA A 174 7.68 -2.32 -7.93
C ALA A 174 8.71 -2.82 -8.95
N GLN A 175 9.63 -3.71 -8.54
CA GLN A 175 10.58 -4.33 -9.45
C GLN A 175 9.87 -5.16 -10.53
N ILE A 176 8.90 -6.01 -10.15
CA ILE A 176 8.11 -6.79 -11.12
C ILE A 176 7.37 -5.86 -12.09
N SER A 177 6.67 -4.86 -11.56
CA SER A 177 5.87 -3.93 -12.38
C SER A 177 6.75 -3.12 -13.35
N LYS A 178 7.97 -2.72 -12.94
CA LYS A 178 8.92 -2.05 -13.84
C LYS A 178 9.43 -3.00 -14.93
N GLY A 179 9.74 -4.25 -14.59
CA GLY A 179 10.07 -5.28 -15.57
C GLY A 179 8.94 -5.49 -16.57
N THR A 180 7.70 -5.60 -16.09
CA THR A 180 6.51 -5.77 -16.93
C THR A 180 6.25 -4.55 -17.81
N TRP A 181 6.45 -3.32 -17.29
CA TRP A 181 6.37 -2.11 -18.10
C TRP A 181 7.37 -2.15 -19.28
N HIS A 182 8.64 -2.52 -19.03
CA HIS A 182 9.61 -2.69 -20.10
C HIS A 182 9.19 -3.75 -21.12
N ALA A 183 8.73 -4.92 -20.65
CA ALA A 183 8.31 -6.03 -21.52
C ALA A 183 7.09 -5.65 -22.38
N GLU A 184 6.09 -5.01 -21.80
CA GLU A 184 4.89 -4.54 -22.50
C GLU A 184 5.23 -3.51 -23.59
N ILE A 185 6.12 -2.55 -23.30
CA ILE A 185 6.53 -1.54 -24.27
C ILE A 185 7.36 -2.17 -25.40
N VAL A 186 8.28 -3.10 -25.08
CA VAL A 186 9.05 -3.84 -26.08
C VAL A 186 8.12 -4.67 -26.97
N ASN A 187 7.18 -5.39 -26.41
CA ASN A 187 6.21 -6.20 -27.14
C ASN A 187 5.35 -5.36 -28.11
N LYS A 188 4.92 -4.18 -27.66
CA LYS A 188 4.00 -3.32 -28.44
C LYS A 188 4.69 -2.37 -29.43
N ALA A 189 5.88 -1.85 -29.09
CA ALA A 189 6.59 -0.84 -29.88
C ALA A 189 7.80 -1.41 -30.66
N GLY A 190 8.18 -2.66 -30.41
CA GLY A 190 9.30 -3.31 -31.09
C GLY A 190 10.60 -2.50 -30.98
N PHE A 191 11.28 -2.27 -32.11
CA PHE A 191 12.54 -1.52 -32.14
C PHE A 191 12.40 -0.04 -31.67
N MET A 192 11.21 0.54 -31.73
CA MET A 192 10.96 1.91 -31.25
C MET A 192 10.90 2.02 -29.72
N SER A 193 10.75 0.92 -29.00
CA SER A 193 10.62 0.90 -27.55
C SER A 193 11.78 1.61 -26.84
N LYS A 194 13.00 1.37 -27.27
CA LYS A 194 14.21 1.99 -26.74
C LYS A 194 14.29 3.48 -27.04
N ILE A 195 13.93 3.87 -28.26
CA ILE A 195 14.04 5.27 -28.72
C ILE A 195 13.00 6.15 -28.05
N LEU A 196 11.74 5.68 -27.97
CA LEU A 196 10.62 6.48 -27.47
C LEU A 196 10.52 6.47 -25.94
N TYR A 197 10.84 5.34 -25.31
CA TYR A 197 10.57 5.12 -23.87
C TYR A 197 11.78 4.63 -23.07
N GLY A 198 12.93 4.38 -23.72
CA GLY A 198 14.08 3.75 -23.05
C GLY A 198 13.82 2.30 -22.62
N ALA A 199 12.75 1.67 -23.12
CA ALA A 199 12.37 0.33 -22.72
C ALA A 199 13.14 -0.72 -23.51
N THR A 200 13.69 -1.73 -22.80
CA THR A 200 14.46 -2.83 -23.41
C THR A 200 14.16 -4.16 -22.73
N SER A 201 14.34 -5.27 -23.46
CA SER A 201 14.24 -6.62 -22.91
C SER A 201 15.25 -6.87 -21.79
N ASP A 202 16.45 -6.29 -21.88
CA ASP A 202 17.49 -6.47 -20.85
C ASP A 202 17.09 -5.80 -19.53
N PHE A 203 16.53 -4.60 -19.57
CA PHE A 203 16.00 -3.95 -18.36
C PHE A 203 14.84 -4.75 -17.76
N ALA A 204 13.93 -5.31 -18.59
CA ALA A 204 12.88 -6.18 -18.09
C ALA A 204 13.46 -7.36 -17.31
N ARG A 205 14.44 -8.07 -17.89
CA ARG A 205 15.11 -9.22 -17.25
C ARG A 205 15.85 -8.85 -15.97
N GLU A 206 16.50 -7.67 -15.95
CA GLU A 206 17.22 -7.19 -14.76
C GLU A 206 16.25 -6.97 -13.58
N HIS A 207 15.15 -6.29 -13.79
CA HIS A 207 14.12 -6.07 -12.78
C HIS A 207 13.51 -7.38 -12.29
N TYR A 208 13.19 -8.33 -13.16
CA TYR A 208 12.71 -9.65 -12.78
C TYR A 208 13.73 -10.44 -11.95
N LYS A 209 15.01 -10.36 -12.32
CA LYS A 209 16.10 -10.99 -11.55
C LYS A 209 16.22 -10.41 -10.15
N ILE A 210 16.08 -9.09 -10.00
CA ILE A 210 16.06 -8.43 -8.69
C ILE A 210 14.87 -8.93 -7.87
N ALA A 211 13.67 -8.94 -8.43
CA ALA A 211 12.46 -9.39 -7.75
C ALA A 211 12.58 -10.84 -7.26
N LEU A 212 13.06 -11.76 -8.11
CA LEU A 212 13.24 -13.17 -7.76
C LEU A 212 14.33 -13.38 -6.68
N ARG A 213 15.38 -12.55 -6.64
CA ARG A 213 16.37 -12.60 -5.56
C ARG A 213 15.80 -12.15 -4.23
N LEU A 214 14.87 -11.19 -4.24
CA LEU A 214 14.25 -10.66 -3.04
C LEU A 214 13.20 -11.62 -2.46
N ASN A 215 12.41 -12.27 -3.31
CA ASN A 215 11.43 -13.25 -2.91
C ASN A 215 11.08 -14.20 -4.07
N ILE A 216 11.42 -15.48 -3.94
CA ILE A 216 11.11 -16.52 -4.93
C ILE A 216 10.00 -17.48 -4.45
N ASN A 217 9.66 -17.47 -3.16
CA ASN A 217 8.70 -18.42 -2.56
C ASN A 217 7.28 -17.82 -2.51
N ASN A 218 6.80 -17.30 -3.64
CA ASN A 218 5.45 -16.73 -3.74
C ASN A 218 4.87 -17.03 -5.14
N ILE A 219 3.67 -17.59 -5.19
CA ILE A 219 3.00 -18.02 -6.43
C ILE A 219 2.77 -16.84 -7.37
N GLY A 220 2.27 -15.71 -6.85
CA GLY A 220 2.01 -14.50 -7.64
C GLY A 220 3.28 -13.92 -8.24
N ILE A 221 4.38 -13.86 -7.49
CA ILE A 221 5.68 -13.37 -7.97
C ILE A 221 6.18 -14.25 -9.13
N LEU A 222 6.15 -15.56 -8.97
CA LEU A 222 6.59 -16.48 -10.00
C LEU A 222 5.73 -16.37 -11.26
N TYR A 223 4.42 -16.24 -11.09
CA TYR A 223 3.48 -16.04 -12.20
C TYR A 223 3.72 -14.73 -12.93
N GLU A 224 3.77 -13.59 -12.23
CA GLU A 224 3.91 -12.27 -12.85
C GLU A 224 5.25 -12.13 -13.59
N VAL A 225 6.34 -12.65 -13.02
CA VAL A 225 7.64 -12.69 -13.70
C VAL A 225 7.59 -13.60 -14.93
N ALA A 226 7.00 -14.78 -14.83
CA ALA A 226 6.87 -15.70 -15.96
C ALA A 226 6.04 -15.09 -17.09
N ASN A 227 4.91 -14.47 -16.74
CA ASN A 227 4.04 -13.78 -17.70
C ASN A 227 4.78 -12.65 -18.43
N GLY A 228 5.57 -11.86 -17.69
CA GLY A 228 6.38 -10.79 -18.28
C GLY A 228 7.51 -11.30 -19.16
N LEU A 229 8.15 -12.43 -18.81
CA LEU A 229 9.16 -13.06 -19.66
C LEU A 229 8.57 -13.59 -20.97
N ILE A 230 7.35 -14.12 -20.95
CA ILE A 230 6.66 -14.59 -22.16
C ILE A 230 6.39 -13.42 -23.13
N LEU A 231 6.10 -12.22 -22.63
CA LEU A 231 5.91 -11.03 -23.47
C LEU A 231 7.17 -10.63 -24.28
N LEU A 232 8.35 -11.06 -23.87
CA LEU A 232 9.59 -10.80 -24.60
C LEU A 232 9.76 -11.70 -25.85
N GLU A 233 9.00 -12.78 -25.96
CA GLU A 233 8.94 -13.71 -27.11
C GLU A 233 10.27 -14.40 -27.45
N GLU A 234 11.30 -14.27 -26.60
CA GLU A 234 12.59 -14.94 -26.83
C GLU A 234 12.56 -16.37 -26.28
N LYS A 235 13.14 -17.32 -27.04
CA LYS A 235 13.12 -18.74 -26.68
C LYS A 235 13.64 -19.02 -25.26
N GLN A 236 14.71 -18.34 -24.85
CA GLN A 236 15.28 -18.53 -23.51
C GLN A 236 14.37 -18.00 -22.42
N ASP A 237 13.66 -16.89 -22.66
CA ASP A 237 12.71 -16.30 -21.71
C ASP A 237 11.49 -17.19 -21.54
N ILE A 238 10.99 -17.79 -22.63
CA ILE A 238 9.89 -18.78 -22.58
C ILE A 238 10.31 -20.01 -21.77
N LEU A 239 11.53 -20.52 -21.94
CA LEU A 239 12.04 -21.63 -21.14
C LEU A 239 12.18 -21.28 -19.66
N ASN A 240 12.64 -20.05 -19.35
CA ASN A 240 12.74 -19.58 -17.99
C ASN A 240 11.33 -19.39 -17.36
N ALA A 241 10.41 -18.80 -18.11
CA ALA A 241 9.01 -18.66 -17.68
C ALA A 241 8.38 -20.01 -17.32
N LYS A 242 8.57 -21.02 -18.19
CA LYS A 242 8.07 -22.38 -17.93
C LYS A 242 8.61 -22.96 -16.64
N ARG A 243 9.91 -22.79 -16.34
CA ARG A 243 10.49 -23.24 -15.06
C ARG A 243 9.87 -22.54 -13.87
N LEU A 244 9.66 -21.21 -13.93
CA LEU A 244 9.02 -20.45 -12.87
C LEU A 244 7.58 -20.90 -12.63
N LEU A 245 6.81 -21.12 -13.69
CA LEU A 245 5.44 -21.63 -13.59
C LEU A 245 5.38 -23.02 -12.96
N LEU A 246 6.29 -23.94 -13.34
CA LEU A 246 6.39 -25.25 -12.72
C LEU A 246 6.75 -25.14 -11.22
N SER A 247 7.69 -24.26 -10.88
CA SER A 247 8.03 -24.00 -9.47
C SER A 247 6.84 -23.42 -8.68
N ALA A 248 6.00 -22.62 -9.32
CA ALA A 248 4.80 -22.07 -8.67
C ALA A 248 3.77 -23.16 -8.29
N LEU A 249 3.70 -24.25 -9.06
CA LEU A 249 2.81 -25.39 -8.76
C LEU A 249 3.23 -26.17 -7.50
N GLU A 250 4.51 -26.09 -7.11
CA GLU A 250 5.04 -26.78 -5.93
C GLU A 250 4.73 -26.02 -4.64
N ILE A 251 4.30 -24.74 -4.73
CA ILE A 251 3.99 -23.92 -3.58
C ILE A 251 2.54 -24.16 -3.14
N LYS A 252 2.36 -24.51 -1.85
CA LYS A 252 1.02 -24.66 -1.28
C LYS A 252 0.32 -23.28 -1.15
N PRO A 253 -0.87 -23.10 -1.74
CA PRO A 253 -1.64 -21.86 -1.60
C PRO A 253 -2.05 -21.62 -0.14
N LYS A 254 -2.01 -20.36 0.29
CA LYS A 254 -2.32 -19.93 1.65
C LYS A 254 -3.65 -19.21 1.77
N ASN A 255 -4.09 -18.55 0.70
CA ASN A 255 -5.31 -17.73 0.67
C ASN A 255 -5.99 -17.81 -0.70
N HIS A 256 -7.13 -17.12 -0.84
CA HIS A 256 -7.90 -17.12 -2.08
C HIS A 256 -7.12 -16.56 -3.28
N LEU A 257 -6.31 -15.52 -3.09
CA LEU A 257 -5.50 -14.92 -4.16
C LEU A 257 -4.48 -15.93 -4.72
N ASP A 258 -3.84 -16.70 -3.86
CA ASP A 258 -2.92 -17.77 -4.29
C ASP A 258 -3.63 -18.80 -5.20
N HIS A 259 -4.89 -19.14 -4.88
CA HIS A 259 -5.70 -20.04 -5.75
C HIS A 259 -6.00 -19.40 -7.11
N LEU A 260 -6.29 -18.10 -7.14
CA LEU A 260 -6.50 -17.39 -8.41
C LEU A 260 -5.23 -17.39 -9.27
N TYR A 261 -4.07 -17.14 -8.66
CA TYR A 261 -2.79 -17.22 -9.36
C TYR A 261 -2.49 -18.63 -9.85
N LEU A 262 -2.74 -19.68 -9.04
CA LEU A 262 -2.54 -21.07 -9.50
C LEU A 262 -3.40 -21.43 -10.71
N ASN A 263 -4.62 -20.92 -10.80
CA ASN A 263 -5.47 -21.11 -11.98
C ASN A 263 -4.84 -20.45 -13.22
N LYS A 264 -4.28 -19.23 -13.07
CA LYS A 264 -3.55 -18.54 -14.14
C LYS A 264 -2.26 -19.30 -14.52
N VAL A 265 -1.53 -19.84 -13.54
CA VAL A 265 -0.32 -20.65 -13.77
C VAL A 265 -0.65 -21.88 -14.62
N LYS A 266 -1.67 -22.65 -14.25
CA LYS A 266 -2.11 -23.84 -15.00
C LYS A 266 -2.48 -23.49 -16.44
N PHE A 267 -3.32 -22.46 -16.60
CA PHE A 267 -3.74 -21.98 -17.91
C PHE A 267 -2.56 -21.55 -18.79
N LEU A 268 -1.55 -20.90 -18.20
CA LEU A 268 -0.39 -20.43 -18.95
C LEU A 268 0.55 -21.57 -19.36
N ILE A 269 0.71 -22.59 -18.50
CA ILE A 269 1.48 -23.81 -18.82
C ILE A 269 0.86 -24.58 -20.00
N GLU A 270 -0.48 -24.69 -20.04
CA GLU A 270 -1.18 -25.38 -21.13
C GLU A 270 -1.01 -24.69 -22.50
N LYS A 271 -0.66 -23.40 -22.51
CA LYS A 271 -0.42 -22.61 -23.73
C LYS A 271 1.04 -22.59 -24.21
N LEU A 272 1.97 -23.01 -23.36
CA LEU A 272 3.42 -23.06 -23.66
C LEU A 272 3.87 -24.46 -24.11
#